data_cfc9bc768ffe6c0c83d07ec0217ddb82
#
_entry.id   cfc9bc768ffe6c0c83d07ec0217ddb82
#
_cell.length_a   1.000
_cell.length_b   1.000
_cell.length_c   1.000
_cell.angle_alpha   90.00
_cell.angle_beta   90.00
_cell.angle_gamma   90.00
#
_symmetry.space_group_name_H-M   'P 1'
#
loop_
_entity.id
_entity.type
_entity.pdbx_description
1 polymer ?
#
loop_
_entity_poly.entity_id
_entity_poly.type
_entity_poly.pdbx_seq_one_letter_code
_entity_poly.pdbx_strand_id
1 'polypeptide(L)'
;RKLHAGRVEPGHKHVVLAPSNLWLTIHESIGHSTELDRALGLEADLAGTSFLRPADTGKLAIGSERVHVVADRTQPGGLATVGWDDEAKRPAGAAAR
;
A
#
# COMPACT_ATOMS: atom_id res chain seq x y z
N ARG A 1 -16.30 -11.78 23.41
CA ARG A 1 -15.78 -13.00 22.74
C ARG A 1 -14.25 -13.08 22.80
N LYS A 2 -13.51 -12.02 22.46
CA LYS A 2 -12.03 -12.04 22.44
C LYS A 2 -11.40 -12.24 23.81
N LEU A 3 -12.03 -11.78 24.89
CA LEU A 3 -11.53 -11.91 26.27
C LEU A 3 -11.47 -13.36 26.77
N HIS A 4 -12.23 -14.25 26.16
CA HIS A 4 -12.29 -15.67 26.50
C HIS A 4 -11.67 -16.57 25.43
N ALA A 5 -11.01 -15.98 24.44
CA ALA A 5 -10.31 -16.74 23.41
C ALA A 5 -9.04 -17.38 23.99
N GLY A 6 -8.74 -18.59 23.56
CA GLY A 6 -7.47 -19.25 23.86
C GLY A 6 -6.30 -18.47 23.27
N ARG A 7 -5.14 -18.58 23.90
CA ARG A 7 -3.91 -18.01 23.36
C ARG A 7 -3.41 -18.85 22.18
N VAL A 8 -2.88 -18.19 21.18
CA VAL A 8 -2.22 -18.86 20.06
C VAL A 8 -0.79 -19.18 20.47
N GLU A 9 -0.40 -20.44 20.36
CA GLU A 9 0.98 -20.85 20.63
C GLU A 9 1.94 -20.21 19.62
N PRO A 10 3.15 -19.80 20.07
CA PRO A 10 4.18 -19.29 19.16
C PRO A 10 4.56 -20.31 18.08
N GLY A 11 4.99 -19.82 16.93
CA GLY A 11 5.44 -20.66 15.83
C GLY A 11 4.89 -20.22 14.48
N HIS A 12 5.30 -20.91 13.41
CA HIS A 12 4.82 -20.67 12.08
C HIS A 12 3.37 -21.13 11.94
N LYS A 13 2.51 -20.25 11.42
CA LYS A 13 1.09 -20.51 11.24
C LYS A 13 0.66 -20.12 9.84
N HIS A 14 -0.29 -20.87 9.30
CA HIS A 14 -1.06 -20.39 8.16
C HIS A 14 -2.11 -19.40 8.67
N VAL A 15 -2.16 -18.22 8.06
CA VAL A 15 -3.03 -17.14 8.52
C VAL A 15 -3.96 -16.72 7.40
N VAL A 16 -5.24 -16.58 7.72
CA VAL A 16 -6.22 -15.94 6.84
C VAL A 16 -6.55 -14.58 7.43
N LEU A 17 -6.22 -13.52 6.70
CA LEU A 17 -6.47 -12.15 7.11
C LEU A 17 -7.80 -11.65 6.53
N ALA A 18 -8.68 -11.14 7.39
CA ALA A 18 -9.87 -10.46 6.93
C ALA A 18 -9.51 -9.16 6.19
N PRO A 19 -10.28 -8.74 5.16
CA PRO A 19 -10.02 -7.50 4.43
C PRO A 19 -9.86 -6.27 5.33
N SER A 20 -10.68 -6.18 6.38
CA SER A 20 -10.62 -5.09 7.38
C SER A 20 -9.31 -5.06 8.19
N ASN A 21 -8.51 -6.09 8.12
CA ASN A 21 -7.20 -6.17 8.78
C ASN A 21 -6.06 -6.05 7.77
N LEU A 22 -6.32 -6.51 6.54
CA LEU A 22 -5.33 -6.55 5.47
C LEU A 22 -5.01 -5.14 4.94
N TRP A 23 -5.98 -4.22 4.93
CA TRP A 23 -5.77 -2.88 4.39
C TRP A 23 -4.63 -2.13 5.11
N LEU A 24 -4.52 -2.27 6.43
CA LEU A 24 -3.45 -1.64 7.19
C LEU A 24 -2.08 -2.25 6.82
N THR A 25 -2.03 -3.57 6.65
CA THR A 25 -0.81 -4.26 6.21
C THR A 25 -0.37 -3.78 4.82
N ILE A 26 -1.32 -3.60 3.89
CA ILE A 26 -1.03 -3.06 2.55
C ILE A 26 -0.57 -1.61 2.65
N HIS A 27 -1.22 -0.79 3.49
CA HIS A 27 -0.86 0.61 3.71
C HIS A 27 0.61 0.73 4.16
N GLU A 28 0.98 0.02 5.22
CA GLU A 28 2.33 0.10 5.80
C GLU A 28 3.41 -0.56 4.91
N SER A 29 3.09 -1.68 4.28
CA SER A 29 4.09 -2.46 3.54
C SER A 29 4.25 -2.01 2.09
N ILE A 30 3.21 -1.49 1.47
CA ILE A 30 3.20 -1.13 0.05
C ILE A 30 2.91 0.35 -0.13
N GLY A 31 1.87 0.89 0.51
CA GLY A 31 1.48 2.28 0.35
C GLY A 31 2.65 3.21 0.61
N HIS A 32 3.15 3.23 1.82
CA HIS A 32 4.30 4.08 2.19
C HIS A 32 5.58 3.76 1.42
N SER A 33 5.83 2.50 1.09
CA SER A 33 7.04 2.13 0.35
C SER A 33 7.04 2.63 -1.10
N THR A 34 5.88 2.88 -1.68
CA THR A 34 5.73 3.36 -3.06
C THR A 34 5.59 4.87 -3.18
N GLU A 35 5.62 5.61 -2.06
CA GLU A 35 5.67 7.07 -2.07
C GLU A 35 6.96 7.56 -2.73
N LEU A 36 6.83 8.38 -3.75
CA LEU A 36 7.98 8.80 -4.57
C LEU A 36 8.98 9.64 -3.79
N ASP A 37 8.52 10.52 -2.94
CA ASP A 37 9.33 11.36 -2.05
C ASP A 37 10.17 10.51 -1.08
N ARG A 38 9.61 9.45 -0.50
CA ARG A 38 10.36 8.49 0.30
C ARG A 38 11.35 7.69 -0.53
N ALA A 39 10.98 7.26 -1.74
CA ALA A 39 11.86 6.55 -2.65
C ALA A 39 13.05 7.42 -3.13
N LEU A 40 12.85 8.73 -3.18
CA LEU A 40 13.89 9.72 -3.49
C LEU A 40 14.69 10.18 -2.26
N GLY A 41 14.28 9.78 -1.05
CA GLY A 41 14.93 10.16 0.20
C GLY A 41 14.61 11.56 0.69
N LEU A 42 13.58 12.21 0.14
CA LEU A 42 13.19 13.58 0.50
C LEU A 42 12.54 13.67 1.89
N GLU A 43 12.03 12.54 2.39
CA GLU A 43 11.36 12.43 3.68
C GLU A 43 12.25 11.81 4.78
N ALA A 44 13.55 11.67 4.54
CA ALA A 44 14.46 10.91 5.40
C ALA A 44 14.45 11.36 6.86
N ASP A 45 14.35 12.66 7.12
CA ASP A 45 14.39 13.23 8.46
C ASP A 45 13.03 13.22 9.18
N LEU A 46 11.93 13.03 8.44
CA LEU A 46 10.58 13.16 8.98
C LEU A 46 9.84 11.80 8.97
N ALA A 47 9.69 11.21 7.80
CA ALA A 47 8.88 10.02 7.60
C ALA A 47 9.70 8.78 7.20
N GLY A 48 11.00 8.93 7.09
CA GLY A 48 11.93 7.87 6.72
C GLY A 48 12.10 7.71 5.21
N THR A 49 12.78 6.65 4.84
CA THR A 49 13.08 6.31 3.45
C THR A 49 12.32 5.06 3.00
N SER A 50 12.39 4.75 1.72
CA SER A 50 11.89 3.50 1.16
C SER A 50 13.04 2.57 0.78
N PHE A 51 12.78 1.26 0.81
CA PHE A 51 13.66 0.27 0.21
C PHE A 51 13.56 0.25 -1.33
N LEU A 52 12.49 0.83 -1.87
CA LEU A 52 12.28 0.96 -3.31
C LEU A 52 13.02 2.16 -3.87
N ARG A 53 13.55 2.02 -5.08
CA ARG A 53 14.18 3.10 -5.82
C ARG A 53 13.52 3.21 -7.20
N PRO A 54 13.43 4.38 -7.81
CA PRO A 54 12.89 4.52 -9.16
C PRO A 54 13.58 3.60 -10.19
N ALA A 55 14.87 3.34 -10.02
CA ALA A 55 15.66 2.44 -10.88
C ALA A 55 15.26 0.96 -10.77
N ASP A 56 14.51 0.57 -9.72
CA ASP A 56 14.06 -0.80 -9.49
C ASP A 56 12.75 -1.11 -10.22
N THR A 57 12.12 -0.09 -10.80
CA THR A 57 10.85 -0.24 -11.53
C THR A 57 10.98 -1.27 -12.65
N GLY A 58 10.09 -2.25 -12.63
CA GLY A 58 10.06 -3.36 -13.59
C GLY A 58 11.16 -4.41 -13.41
N LYS A 59 12.01 -4.31 -12.38
CA LYS A 59 13.13 -5.22 -12.13
C LYS A 59 13.05 -5.95 -10.80
N LEU A 60 12.56 -5.26 -9.76
CA LEU A 60 12.53 -5.81 -8.41
C LEU A 60 11.27 -6.65 -8.20
N ALA A 61 11.46 -7.91 -7.83
CA ALA A 61 10.38 -8.76 -7.35
C ALA A 61 10.23 -8.58 -5.83
N ILE A 62 9.15 -7.95 -5.40
CA ILE A 62 8.91 -7.60 -3.99
C ILE A 62 8.23 -8.74 -3.23
N GLY A 63 7.49 -9.58 -3.93
CA GLY A 63 6.70 -10.64 -3.32
C GLY A 63 6.34 -11.75 -4.28
N SER A 64 5.38 -12.56 -3.88
CA SER A 64 4.86 -13.62 -4.73
C SER A 64 4.21 -13.05 -6.00
N GLU A 65 4.41 -13.72 -7.13
CA GLU A 65 3.70 -13.43 -8.40
C GLU A 65 2.17 -13.50 -8.31
N ARG A 66 1.64 -14.09 -7.23
CA ARG A 66 0.20 -14.16 -6.96
C ARG A 66 -0.35 -12.90 -6.30
N VAL A 67 0.50 -11.96 -5.89
CA VAL A 67 0.10 -10.74 -5.21
C VAL A 67 0.14 -9.59 -6.21
N HIS A 68 -1.02 -8.99 -6.45
CA HIS A 68 -1.17 -7.81 -7.28
C HIS A 68 -1.84 -6.73 -6.45
N VAL A 69 -1.20 -5.56 -6.36
CA VAL A 69 -1.73 -4.40 -5.65
C VAL A 69 -1.83 -3.26 -6.64
N VAL A 70 -3.00 -2.65 -6.70
CA VAL A 70 -3.31 -1.55 -7.63
C VAL A 70 -3.77 -0.35 -6.84
N ALA A 71 -3.24 0.83 -7.16
CA ALA A 71 -3.77 2.11 -6.72
C ALA A 71 -4.75 2.62 -7.77
N ASP A 72 -6.04 2.56 -7.46
CA ASP A 72 -7.10 2.99 -8.36
C ASP A 72 -8.02 4.00 -7.69
N ARG A 73 -7.86 5.27 -8.05
CA ARG A 73 -8.69 6.39 -7.55
C ARG A 73 -10.00 6.54 -8.32
N THR A 74 -10.25 5.68 -9.31
CA THR A 74 -11.46 5.74 -10.17
C THR A 74 -12.44 4.62 -9.87
N GLN A 75 -12.10 3.68 -8.98
CA GLN A 75 -12.92 2.52 -8.65
C GLN A 75 -14.31 2.95 -8.13
N PRO A 76 -15.39 2.58 -8.78
CA PRO A 76 -16.74 2.92 -8.32
C PRO A 76 -16.98 2.42 -6.88
N GLY A 77 -17.39 3.33 -5.99
CA GLY A 77 -17.63 3.01 -4.58
C GLY A 77 -16.37 2.80 -3.73
N GLY A 78 -15.19 3.03 -4.27
CA GLY A 78 -13.94 2.99 -3.51
C GLY A 78 -13.83 4.15 -2.52
N LEU A 79 -13.28 3.91 -1.33
CA LEU A 79 -13.13 4.94 -0.29
C LEU A 79 -12.14 6.04 -0.70
N ALA A 80 -11.16 5.72 -1.52
CA ALA A 80 -10.17 6.66 -2.05
C ALA A 80 -10.57 7.25 -3.40
N THR A 81 -11.76 6.95 -3.91
CA THR A 81 -12.24 7.48 -5.17
C THR A 81 -12.67 8.93 -4.99
N VAL A 82 -12.03 9.82 -5.73
CA VAL A 82 -12.30 11.25 -5.73
C VAL A 82 -12.46 11.75 -7.16
N GLY A 83 -13.40 12.70 -7.37
CA GLY A 83 -13.64 13.30 -8.69
C GLY A 83 -12.59 14.33 -9.07
N TRP A 84 -11.91 14.89 -8.10
CA TRP A 84 -10.90 15.93 -8.26
C TRP A 84 -9.76 15.73 -7.27
N ASP A 85 -8.54 16.01 -7.70
CA ASP A 85 -7.36 16.05 -6.87
C ASP A 85 -6.97 17.52 -6.70
N ASP A 86 -6.95 18.01 -5.48
CA ASP A 86 -6.71 19.42 -5.13
C ASP A 86 -5.25 19.85 -5.39
N GLU A 87 -4.33 18.90 -5.40
CA GLU A 87 -2.92 19.16 -5.76
C GLU A 87 -2.65 19.02 -7.26
N ALA A 88 -3.48 18.27 -7.97
CA ALA A 88 -3.35 18.05 -9.40
C ALA A 88 -4.34 18.95 -10.19
N LYS A 89 -3.86 19.61 -11.22
CA LYS A 89 -4.68 20.42 -12.14
C LYS A 89 -5.57 19.58 -13.07
N ARG A 90 -5.79 18.30 -12.77
CA ARG A 90 -6.58 17.37 -13.56
C ARG A 90 -7.57 16.61 -12.69
N PRO A 91 -8.71 16.18 -13.24
CA PRO A 91 -9.60 15.26 -12.53
C PRO A 91 -8.84 14.00 -12.08
N ALA A 92 -9.13 13.53 -10.88
CA ALA A 92 -8.60 12.26 -10.41
C ALA A 92 -8.96 11.15 -11.41
N GLY A 93 -8.01 10.35 -11.81
CA GLY A 93 -8.21 9.25 -12.75
C GLY A 93 -8.12 9.60 -14.23
N ALA A 94 -7.82 10.85 -14.60
CA ALA A 94 -7.44 11.16 -15.96
C ALA A 94 -6.06 10.55 -16.22
N ALA A 95 -6.02 9.38 -16.87
CA ALA A 95 -4.78 8.79 -17.32
C ALA A 95 -4.02 9.78 -18.21
N ALA A 96 -2.74 9.94 -17.96
CA ALA A 96 -1.87 10.54 -18.96
C ALA A 96 -1.89 9.63 -20.19
N ARG A 97 -2.49 10.08 -21.28
CA ARG A 97 -2.37 9.46 -22.60
C ARG A 97 -1.04 9.85 -23.20
#